data_db31e828c35bd65d7dd9998967cfc95c
#
_entry.id   db31e828c35bd65d7dd9998967cfc95c
#
_cell.length_a   1.000
_cell.length_b   1.000
_cell.length_c   1.000
_cell.angle_alpha   90.00
_cell.angle_beta   90.00
_cell.angle_gamma   90.00
#
_symmetry.space_group_name_H-M   'P 1'
#
loop_
_entity.id
_entity.type
_entity.pdbx_description
1 polymer ?
#
loop_
_entity_poly.entity_id
_entity_poly.type
_entity_poly.pdbx_seq_one_letter_code
_entity_poly.pdbx_strand_id
1 'polypeptide(L)'
;MAKRNDLQEIDIDLAPMLMKKGSNAAIVAHIIATRRIAAEADINDPESLMRCLQKYMMLCAEQNIKISNMSAYAACGVSSTDVANWESGRTRANDKRYREFAKMIKSICSQYREAAMSENLLNPVLGIWWQKNYDGMTDQPLLEVDADAGLEIKADPDEIAAKYKGLLEVNDEEGE
;
A
#
# COMPACT_ATOMS: atom_id res chain seq x y z
N MET A 1 -19.02 4.22 -29.37
CA MET A 1 -18.93 3.06 -28.44
C MET A 1 -17.92 2.08 -29.06
N ALA A 2 -16.72 2.01 -28.51
CA ALA A 2 -15.74 1.02 -28.94
C ALA A 2 -16.18 -0.35 -28.40
N LYS A 3 -16.40 -1.31 -29.30
CA LYS A 3 -16.63 -2.70 -28.93
C LYS A 3 -15.41 -3.17 -28.14
N ARG A 4 -15.58 -3.54 -26.87
CA ARG A 4 -14.60 -4.33 -26.14
C ARG A 4 -14.29 -5.55 -27.00
N ASN A 5 -13.03 -5.74 -27.37
CA ASN A 5 -12.60 -6.93 -28.08
C ASN A 5 -13.09 -8.15 -27.31
N ASP A 6 -13.92 -8.94 -27.98
CA ASP A 6 -14.29 -10.29 -27.55
C ASP A 6 -13.02 -11.16 -27.61
N LEU A 7 -12.14 -11.01 -26.63
CA LEU A 7 -11.16 -12.05 -26.32
C LEU A 7 -12.02 -13.24 -25.90
N GLN A 8 -12.11 -14.25 -26.78
CA GLN A 8 -12.76 -15.51 -26.47
C GLN A 8 -12.29 -15.96 -25.10
N GLU A 9 -13.21 -16.04 -24.17
CA GLU A 9 -12.93 -16.48 -22.80
C GLU A 9 -12.49 -17.94 -22.90
N ILE A 10 -11.18 -18.17 -22.81
CA ILE A 10 -10.63 -19.53 -22.77
C ILE A 10 -11.04 -20.07 -21.41
N ASP A 11 -11.95 -21.05 -21.41
CA ASP A 11 -12.40 -21.73 -20.20
C ASP A 11 -11.27 -22.63 -19.67
N ILE A 12 -10.37 -22.03 -18.90
CA ILE A 12 -9.27 -22.75 -18.25
C ILE A 12 -9.74 -23.15 -16.86
N ASP A 13 -9.71 -24.45 -16.57
CA ASP A 13 -9.86 -24.94 -15.21
C ASP A 13 -8.65 -24.49 -14.37
N LEU A 14 -8.88 -23.56 -13.46
CA LEU A 14 -7.84 -22.98 -12.59
C LEU A 14 -7.58 -23.83 -11.33
N ALA A 15 -8.46 -24.77 -11.00
CA ALA A 15 -8.37 -25.53 -9.75
C ALA A 15 -7.03 -26.27 -9.57
N PRO A 16 -6.46 -26.95 -10.60
CA PRO A 16 -5.17 -27.63 -10.45
C PRO A 16 -4.01 -26.67 -10.22
N MET A 17 -4.10 -25.44 -10.75
CA MET A 17 -3.07 -24.42 -10.60
C MET A 17 -3.07 -23.81 -9.20
N LEU A 18 -4.25 -23.64 -8.60
CA LEU A 18 -4.43 -23.04 -7.28
C LEU A 18 -3.98 -23.95 -6.12
N MET A 19 -3.95 -25.27 -6.35
CA MET A 19 -3.49 -26.23 -5.33
C MET A 19 -2.01 -26.09 -4.99
N LYS A 20 -1.19 -25.46 -5.84
CA LYS A 20 0.23 -25.25 -5.63
C LYS A 20 0.49 -23.88 -4.96
N LYS A 21 0.11 -23.72 -3.70
CA LYS A 21 0.29 -22.47 -2.94
C LYS A 21 1.72 -21.93 -3.09
N GLY A 22 1.84 -20.61 -3.34
CA GLY A 22 3.13 -19.93 -3.48
C GLY A 22 3.88 -20.21 -4.78
N SER A 23 3.30 -20.98 -5.71
CA SER A 23 3.90 -21.23 -7.01
C SER A 23 3.56 -20.15 -8.03
N ASN A 24 4.38 -20.04 -9.08
CA ASN A 24 4.09 -19.17 -10.22
C ASN A 24 2.73 -19.51 -10.86
N ALA A 25 2.37 -20.79 -10.91
CA ALA A 25 1.07 -21.24 -11.42
C ALA A 25 -0.11 -20.65 -10.61
N ALA A 26 -0.01 -20.63 -9.28
CA ALA A 26 -1.04 -20.04 -8.43
C ALA A 26 -1.17 -18.52 -8.65
N ILE A 27 -0.05 -17.82 -8.84
CA ILE A 27 -0.06 -16.38 -9.15
C ILE A 27 -0.75 -16.11 -10.50
N VAL A 28 -0.41 -16.88 -11.52
CA VAL A 28 -1.03 -16.75 -12.85
C VAL A 28 -2.54 -17.07 -12.80
N ALA A 29 -2.93 -18.13 -12.09
CA ALA A 29 -4.33 -18.48 -11.89
C ALA A 29 -5.10 -17.35 -11.18
N HIS A 30 -4.50 -16.73 -10.16
CA HIS A 30 -5.08 -15.58 -9.48
C HIS A 30 -5.28 -14.39 -10.44
N ILE A 31 -4.31 -14.09 -11.29
CA ILE A 31 -4.42 -13.01 -12.27
C ILE A 31 -5.57 -13.30 -13.25
N ILE A 32 -5.70 -14.54 -13.73
CA ILE A 32 -6.79 -14.93 -14.63
C ILE A 32 -8.14 -14.79 -13.92
N ALA A 33 -8.27 -15.32 -12.70
CA ALA A 33 -9.50 -15.20 -11.92
C ALA A 33 -9.88 -13.73 -11.63
N THR A 34 -8.89 -12.89 -11.33
CA THR A 34 -9.09 -11.44 -11.17
C THR A 34 -9.64 -10.79 -12.45
N ARG A 35 -9.14 -11.20 -13.62
CA ARG A 35 -9.64 -10.71 -14.91
C ARG A 35 -11.06 -11.19 -15.24
N ARG A 36 -11.44 -12.39 -14.80
CA ARG A 36 -12.83 -12.86 -14.91
C ARG A 36 -13.78 -11.97 -14.09
N ILE A 37 -13.41 -11.60 -12.87
CA ILE A 37 -14.18 -10.64 -12.06
C ILE A 37 -14.32 -9.30 -12.82
N ALA A 38 -13.24 -8.81 -13.42
CA ALA A 38 -13.25 -7.56 -14.18
C ALA A 38 -14.20 -7.58 -15.40
N ALA A 39 -14.45 -8.72 -15.97
CA ALA A 39 -15.39 -8.85 -17.09
C ALA A 39 -16.83 -8.55 -16.71
N GLU A 40 -17.17 -8.70 -15.43
CA GLU A 40 -18.48 -8.37 -14.86
C GLU A 40 -18.63 -6.90 -14.47
N ALA A 41 -17.53 -6.13 -14.48
CA ALA A 41 -17.52 -4.76 -14.00
C ALA A 41 -18.16 -3.81 -15.03
N ASP A 42 -19.13 -3.03 -14.59
CA ASP A 42 -19.61 -1.85 -15.32
C ASP A 42 -18.96 -0.60 -14.73
N ILE A 43 -18.06 0.02 -15.50
CA ILE A 43 -17.37 1.25 -15.09
C ILE A 43 -18.33 2.44 -14.90
N ASN A 44 -19.56 2.35 -15.41
CA ASN A 44 -20.57 3.41 -15.26
C ASN A 44 -21.48 3.18 -14.04
N ASP A 45 -21.32 2.08 -13.32
CA ASP A 45 -22.06 1.77 -12.12
C ASP A 45 -21.10 1.56 -10.92
N PRO A 46 -20.96 2.52 -10.00
CA PRO A 46 -20.13 2.38 -8.81
C PRO A 46 -20.50 1.18 -7.93
N GLU A 47 -21.76 0.76 -7.92
CA GLU A 47 -22.18 -0.42 -7.17
C GLU A 47 -21.68 -1.71 -7.81
N SER A 48 -21.62 -1.75 -9.15
CA SER A 48 -20.97 -2.85 -9.88
C SER A 48 -19.49 -2.95 -9.54
N LEU A 49 -18.80 -1.80 -9.51
CA LEU A 49 -17.38 -1.75 -9.11
C LEU A 49 -17.18 -2.27 -7.68
N MET A 50 -18.10 -1.90 -6.77
CA MET A 50 -18.07 -2.38 -5.38
C MET A 50 -18.24 -3.89 -5.29
N ARG A 51 -19.18 -4.46 -6.03
CA ARG A 51 -19.38 -5.91 -6.07
C ARG A 51 -18.14 -6.64 -6.60
N CYS A 52 -17.50 -6.10 -7.61
CA CYS A 52 -16.25 -6.66 -8.14
C CYS A 52 -15.10 -6.59 -7.12
N LEU A 53 -14.98 -5.49 -6.38
CA LEU A 53 -14.00 -5.35 -5.30
C LEU A 53 -14.23 -6.40 -4.21
N GLN A 54 -15.47 -6.60 -3.77
CA GLN A 54 -15.82 -7.62 -2.78
C GLN A 54 -15.48 -9.03 -3.26
N LYS A 55 -15.82 -9.38 -4.51
CA LYS A 55 -15.46 -10.67 -5.12
C LYS A 55 -13.94 -10.87 -5.14
N TYR A 56 -13.18 -9.83 -5.47
CA TYR A 56 -11.72 -9.87 -5.45
C TYR A 56 -11.16 -10.12 -4.03
N MET A 57 -11.69 -9.46 -3.01
CA MET A 57 -11.26 -9.67 -1.64
C MET A 57 -11.53 -11.12 -1.19
N MET A 58 -12.70 -11.67 -1.53
CA MET A 58 -13.03 -13.08 -1.25
C MET A 58 -12.09 -14.02 -1.98
N LEU A 59 -11.80 -13.77 -3.26
CA LEU A 59 -10.84 -14.53 -4.05
C LEU A 59 -9.44 -14.54 -3.39
N CYS A 60 -8.99 -13.38 -2.89
CA CYS A 60 -7.71 -13.29 -2.16
C CYS A 60 -7.71 -14.14 -0.89
N ALA A 61 -8.82 -14.12 -0.13
CA ALA A 61 -8.96 -14.91 1.08
C ALA A 61 -8.97 -16.42 0.80
N GLU A 62 -9.74 -16.86 -0.19
CA GLU A 62 -9.84 -18.27 -0.60
C GLU A 62 -8.50 -18.83 -1.09
N GLN A 63 -7.78 -18.04 -1.87
CA GLN A 63 -6.50 -18.44 -2.45
C GLN A 63 -5.30 -18.17 -1.55
N ASN A 64 -5.51 -17.52 -0.40
CA ASN A 64 -4.45 -17.06 0.50
C ASN A 64 -3.39 -16.21 -0.22
N ILE A 65 -3.85 -15.30 -1.08
CA ILE A 65 -3.04 -14.34 -1.81
C ILE A 65 -3.26 -12.95 -1.22
N LYS A 66 -2.20 -12.17 -1.15
CA LYS A 66 -2.22 -10.84 -0.54
C LYS A 66 -2.96 -9.83 -1.42
N ILE A 67 -3.77 -8.98 -0.80
CA ILE A 67 -4.46 -7.89 -1.49
C ILE A 67 -3.43 -6.85 -1.97
N SER A 68 -3.55 -6.43 -3.22
CA SER A 68 -2.73 -5.36 -3.79
C SER A 68 -3.58 -4.32 -4.50
N ASN A 69 -3.12 -3.07 -4.52
CA ASN A 69 -3.82 -1.99 -5.22
C ASN A 69 -4.03 -2.30 -6.70
N MET A 70 -2.97 -2.75 -7.39
CA MET A 70 -3.03 -3.01 -8.82
C MET A 70 -4.03 -4.11 -9.18
N SER A 71 -4.07 -5.19 -8.40
CA SER A 71 -5.02 -6.28 -8.62
C SER A 71 -6.44 -5.87 -8.25
N ALA A 72 -6.63 -5.08 -7.20
CA ALA A 72 -7.93 -4.53 -6.82
C ALA A 72 -8.50 -3.62 -7.93
N TYR A 73 -7.68 -2.73 -8.49
CA TYR A 73 -8.07 -1.90 -9.64
C TYR A 73 -8.40 -2.76 -10.86
N ALA A 74 -7.53 -3.74 -11.15
CA ALA A 74 -7.74 -4.66 -12.26
C ALA A 74 -9.04 -5.46 -12.13
N ALA A 75 -9.42 -5.90 -10.93
CA ALA A 75 -10.67 -6.62 -10.67
C ALA A 75 -11.91 -5.74 -10.90
N CYS A 76 -11.80 -4.44 -10.67
CA CYS A 76 -12.86 -3.48 -10.96
C CYS A 76 -12.84 -2.99 -12.43
N GLY A 77 -11.93 -3.48 -13.26
CA GLY A 77 -11.81 -3.04 -14.65
C GLY A 77 -11.37 -1.58 -14.81
N VAL A 78 -10.70 -1.00 -13.79
CA VAL A 78 -10.26 0.39 -13.78
C VAL A 78 -8.73 0.48 -13.71
N SER A 79 -8.18 1.60 -14.12
CA SER A 79 -6.76 1.89 -14.00
C SER A 79 -6.45 2.70 -12.74
N SER A 80 -5.18 2.74 -12.33
CA SER A 80 -4.72 3.64 -11.27
C SER A 80 -4.99 5.11 -11.60
N THR A 81 -4.92 5.47 -12.88
CA THR A 81 -5.23 6.81 -13.38
C THR A 81 -6.70 7.16 -13.22
N ASP A 82 -7.62 6.21 -13.48
CA ASP A 82 -9.05 6.43 -13.27
C ASP A 82 -9.34 6.69 -11.80
N VAL A 83 -8.80 5.87 -10.90
CA VAL A 83 -8.97 6.03 -9.45
C VAL A 83 -8.43 7.38 -8.97
N ALA A 84 -7.25 7.80 -9.43
CA ALA A 84 -6.67 9.11 -9.10
C ALA A 84 -7.51 10.28 -9.63
N ASN A 85 -8.04 10.17 -10.85
CA ASN A 85 -8.89 11.19 -11.46
C ASN A 85 -10.25 11.30 -10.74
N TRP A 86 -10.84 10.20 -10.31
CA TRP A 86 -12.09 10.20 -9.54
C TRP A 86 -11.89 10.79 -8.15
N GLU A 87 -10.81 10.42 -7.48
CA GLU A 87 -10.48 10.94 -6.15
C GLU A 87 -10.27 12.46 -6.17
N SER A 88 -9.52 12.96 -7.16
CA SER A 88 -9.27 14.41 -7.33
C SER A 88 -10.45 15.17 -7.93
N GLY A 89 -11.49 14.47 -8.43
CA GLY A 89 -12.62 15.08 -9.12
C GLY A 89 -12.31 15.61 -10.51
N ARG A 90 -11.23 15.16 -11.16
CA ARG A 90 -10.92 15.53 -12.56
C ARG A 90 -11.90 14.91 -13.54
N THR A 91 -12.37 13.70 -13.24
CA THR A 91 -13.40 13.04 -14.03
C THR A 91 -14.52 12.59 -13.11
N ARG A 92 -15.73 12.44 -13.65
CA ARG A 92 -16.94 12.04 -12.90
C ARG A 92 -17.22 12.93 -11.68
N ALA A 93 -16.85 14.22 -11.74
CA ALA A 93 -17.00 15.18 -10.65
C ALA A 93 -18.47 15.37 -10.18
N ASN A 94 -19.42 15.15 -11.07
CA ASN A 94 -20.86 15.29 -10.80
C ASN A 94 -21.45 14.12 -10.02
N ASP A 95 -20.73 12.99 -9.87
CA ASP A 95 -21.18 11.83 -9.13
C ASP A 95 -20.19 11.51 -7.99
N LYS A 96 -20.57 11.89 -6.78
CA LYS A 96 -19.74 11.71 -5.57
C LYS A 96 -19.41 10.24 -5.29
N ARG A 97 -20.24 9.29 -5.75
CA ARG A 97 -20.06 7.85 -5.51
C ARG A 97 -18.73 7.35 -6.08
N TYR A 98 -18.26 7.91 -7.21
CA TYR A 98 -16.93 7.56 -7.76
C TYR A 98 -15.78 8.01 -6.87
N ARG A 99 -15.90 9.20 -6.29
CA ARG A 99 -14.90 9.70 -5.34
C ARG A 99 -14.87 8.84 -4.07
N GLU A 100 -16.03 8.48 -3.58
CA GLU A 100 -16.18 7.61 -2.39
C GLU A 100 -15.61 6.22 -2.68
N PHE A 101 -15.91 5.62 -3.83
CA PHE A 101 -15.34 4.37 -4.27
C PHE A 101 -13.80 4.45 -4.38
N ALA A 102 -13.26 5.50 -4.99
CA ALA A 102 -11.80 5.68 -5.13
C ALA A 102 -11.09 5.76 -3.78
N LYS A 103 -11.67 6.49 -2.82
CA LYS A 103 -11.13 6.55 -1.45
C LYS A 103 -11.22 5.21 -0.74
N MET A 104 -12.33 4.53 -0.89
CA MET A 104 -12.57 3.26 -0.21
C MET A 104 -11.66 2.14 -0.71
N ILE A 105 -11.48 1.96 -2.02
CA ILE A 105 -10.58 0.93 -2.55
C ILE A 105 -9.13 1.15 -2.07
N LYS A 106 -8.68 2.39 -1.99
CA LYS A 106 -7.37 2.75 -1.42
C LYS A 106 -7.30 2.43 0.06
N SER A 107 -8.32 2.82 0.82
CA SER A 107 -8.40 2.60 2.27
C SER A 107 -8.38 1.10 2.60
N ILE A 108 -9.12 0.26 1.87
CA ILE A 108 -9.12 -1.19 2.05
C ILE A 108 -7.71 -1.77 1.84
N CYS A 109 -7.04 -1.36 0.76
CA CYS A 109 -5.69 -1.85 0.48
C CYS A 109 -4.68 -1.39 1.55
N SER A 110 -4.82 -0.16 2.07
CA SER A 110 -3.98 0.37 3.15
C SER A 110 -4.22 -0.37 4.46
N GLN A 111 -5.47 -0.54 4.87
CA GLN A 111 -5.85 -1.30 6.08
C GLN A 111 -5.35 -2.75 6.02
N TYR A 112 -5.46 -3.39 4.85
CA TYR A 112 -4.94 -4.75 4.67
C TYR A 112 -3.41 -4.79 4.89
N ARG A 113 -2.66 -3.83 4.33
CA ARG A 113 -1.19 -3.78 4.50
C ARG A 113 -0.80 -3.58 5.95
N GLU A 114 -1.47 -2.67 6.65
CA GLU A 114 -1.24 -2.40 8.07
C GLU A 114 -1.48 -3.66 8.91
N ALA A 115 -2.63 -4.29 8.74
CA ALA A 115 -2.97 -5.53 9.44
C ALA A 115 -1.99 -6.67 9.10
N ALA A 116 -1.65 -6.83 7.82
CA ALA A 116 -0.74 -7.89 7.38
C ALA A 116 0.70 -7.69 7.88
N MET A 117 1.14 -6.45 8.06
CA MET A 117 2.44 -6.14 8.70
C MET A 117 2.40 -6.45 10.19
N SER A 118 1.31 -6.07 10.89
CA SER A 118 1.13 -6.35 12.33
C SER A 118 1.13 -7.84 12.63
N GLU A 119 0.57 -8.65 11.74
CA GLU A 119 0.51 -10.11 11.85
C GLU A 119 1.73 -10.81 11.23
N ASN A 120 2.78 -10.09 10.84
CA ASN A 120 3.97 -10.63 10.16
C ASN A 120 3.67 -11.42 8.88
N LEU A 121 2.53 -11.19 8.25
CA LEU A 121 2.14 -11.79 6.97
C LEU A 121 2.76 -11.06 5.77
N LEU A 122 3.25 -9.86 5.98
CA LEU A 122 3.91 -9.02 4.99
C LEU A 122 5.25 -8.53 5.54
N ASN A 123 6.28 -8.55 4.68
CA ASN A 123 7.58 -7.97 5.04
C ASN A 123 7.41 -6.46 5.34
N PRO A 124 7.77 -5.99 6.56
CA PRO A 124 7.54 -4.59 6.95
C PRO A 124 8.22 -3.58 6.01
N VAL A 125 9.43 -3.88 5.52
CA VAL A 125 10.15 -2.98 4.61
C VAL A 125 9.40 -2.79 3.30
N LEU A 126 8.88 -3.89 2.74
CA LEU A 126 8.05 -3.84 1.53
C LEU A 126 6.71 -3.14 1.80
N GLY A 127 6.12 -3.37 2.98
CA GLY A 127 4.89 -2.70 3.40
C GLY A 127 5.05 -1.19 3.51
N ILE A 128 6.09 -0.72 4.17
CA ILE A 128 6.43 0.72 4.29
C ILE A 128 6.67 1.32 2.90
N TRP A 129 7.40 0.63 2.01
CA TRP A 129 7.63 1.09 0.65
C TRP A 129 6.31 1.28 -0.12
N TRP A 130 5.36 0.35 0.02
CA TRP A 130 4.04 0.46 -0.58
C TRP A 130 3.22 1.61 0.01
N GLN A 131 3.24 1.80 1.33
CA GLN A 131 2.54 2.91 1.99
C GLN A 131 3.06 4.27 1.51
N LYS A 132 4.38 4.42 1.34
CA LYS A 132 4.96 5.64 0.78
C LYS A 132 4.53 5.90 -0.67
N ASN A 133 4.45 4.85 -1.49
CA ASN A 133 4.15 5.01 -2.92
C ASN A 133 2.65 5.06 -3.25
N TYR A 134 1.79 4.47 -2.43
CA TYR A 134 0.36 4.34 -2.74
C TYR A 134 -0.56 5.03 -1.74
N ASP A 135 -0.15 5.19 -0.49
CA ASP A 135 -0.99 5.73 0.57
C ASP A 135 -0.61 7.17 0.94
N GLY A 136 0.41 7.73 0.29
CA GLY A 136 0.87 9.10 0.51
C GLY A 136 1.55 9.31 1.86
N MET A 137 2.01 8.24 2.53
CA MET A 137 2.82 8.38 3.73
C MET A 137 4.15 9.02 3.36
N THR A 138 4.44 10.13 3.98
CA THR A 138 5.75 10.78 3.94
C THR A 138 6.48 10.47 5.23
N ASP A 139 7.80 10.32 5.16
CA ASP A 139 8.60 10.44 6.38
C ASP A 139 8.24 11.80 6.99
N GLN A 140 7.97 11.85 8.29
CA GLN A 140 7.84 13.16 8.94
C GLN A 140 9.12 13.91 8.56
N PRO A 141 9.02 15.14 8.01
CA PRO A 141 10.20 15.93 7.82
C PRO A 141 10.89 15.92 9.17
N LEU A 142 12.15 15.46 9.19
CA LEU A 142 13.03 15.77 10.31
C LEU A 142 12.71 17.22 10.61
N LEU A 143 12.20 17.52 11.82
CA LEU A 143 11.95 18.88 12.24
C LEU A 143 13.12 19.66 11.67
N GLU A 144 12.86 20.53 10.68
CA GLU A 144 13.83 21.55 10.31
C GLU A 144 14.02 22.26 11.64
N VAL A 145 15.08 21.88 12.33
CA VAL A 145 15.59 22.67 13.42
C VAL A 145 15.93 23.95 12.69
N ASP A 146 15.06 24.96 12.87
CA ASP A 146 15.31 26.30 12.38
C ASP A 146 16.74 26.61 12.82
N ALA A 147 17.68 26.53 11.87
CA ALA A 147 19.07 26.91 12.16
C ALA A 147 19.17 28.37 12.58
N ASP A 148 18.06 29.15 12.36
CA ASP A 148 17.87 30.51 12.80
C ASP A 148 17.11 30.62 14.16
N ALA A 149 16.46 29.58 14.66
CA ALA A 149 16.07 29.52 16.06
C ALA A 149 17.36 29.24 16.82
N GLY A 150 18.12 30.29 17.05
CA GLY A 150 19.40 30.29 17.76
C GLY A 150 19.31 29.48 19.03
N LEU A 151 19.55 28.20 18.94
CA LEU A 151 20.17 27.46 19.99
C LEU A 151 21.60 28.07 20.10
N GLU A 152 21.70 29.30 20.66
CA GLU A 152 22.90 29.69 21.37
C GLU A 152 23.07 28.59 22.44
N ILE A 153 23.67 27.47 22.07
CA ILE A 153 24.33 26.62 23.04
C ILE A 153 25.47 27.49 23.56
N LYS A 154 25.17 28.33 24.54
CA LYS A 154 26.20 28.96 25.39
C LYS A 154 26.72 27.87 26.34
N ALA A 155 27.14 26.76 25.77
CA ALA A 155 27.98 25.83 26.48
C ALA A 155 29.39 26.37 26.31
N ASP A 156 29.88 27.00 27.36
CA ASP A 156 31.28 27.42 27.46
C ASP A 156 32.14 26.16 27.17
N PRO A 157 32.98 26.15 26.13
CA PRO A 157 33.86 25.02 25.82
C PRO A 157 34.68 24.56 27.02
N ASP A 158 35.03 25.47 27.92
CA ASP A 158 35.79 25.18 29.13
C ASP A 158 34.93 24.46 30.18
N GLU A 159 33.64 24.73 30.26
CA GLU A 159 32.70 24.01 31.13
C GLU A 159 32.47 22.58 30.67
N ILE A 160 32.36 22.37 29.34
CA ILE A 160 32.27 21.04 28.74
C ILE A 160 33.56 20.27 28.99
N ALA A 161 34.71 20.85 28.73
CA ALA A 161 36.01 20.22 28.95
C ALA A 161 36.23 19.81 30.41
N ALA A 162 35.85 20.68 31.39
CA ALA A 162 35.92 20.37 32.80
C ALA A 162 35.03 19.21 33.24
N LYS A 163 33.83 19.12 32.66
CA LYS A 163 32.88 18.01 32.91
C LYS A 163 33.37 16.66 32.42
N TYR A 164 34.03 16.64 31.27
CA TYR A 164 34.59 15.38 30.70
C TYR A 164 35.92 15.01 31.35
N LYS A 165 36.72 15.96 31.81
CA LYS A 165 37.96 15.70 32.52
C LYS A 165 37.73 14.92 33.83
N GLY A 166 36.71 15.31 34.60
CA GLY A 166 36.29 14.59 35.80
C GLY A 166 35.79 13.14 35.57
N LEU A 167 35.32 12.82 34.32
CA LEU A 167 34.91 11.46 33.98
C LEU A 167 36.10 10.58 33.50
N LEU A 168 37.19 11.17 33.05
CA LEU A 168 38.38 10.43 32.62
C LEU A 168 39.29 10.09 33.79
N GLU A 169 39.31 10.87 34.86
CA GLU A 169 40.12 10.63 36.06
C GLU A 169 39.59 9.50 36.95
N VAL A 170 38.33 9.03 36.75
CA VAL A 170 37.71 7.95 37.55
C VAL A 170 38.12 6.56 37.07
N ASN A 171 38.68 6.40 35.87
CA ASN A 171 38.99 5.09 35.28
C ASN A 171 40.44 4.62 35.50
N ASP A 172 41.31 5.45 36.13
CA ASP A 172 42.72 5.07 36.32
C ASP A 172 43.01 4.45 37.73
N GLU A 173 42.00 4.36 38.62
CA GLU A 173 42.21 3.81 39.98
C GLU A 173 41.74 2.33 40.16
N GLU A 174 41.23 1.65 39.12
CA GLU A 174 40.85 0.23 39.20
C GLU A 174 41.82 -0.71 38.47
N GLY A 175 43.09 -0.40 38.42
CA GLY A 175 44.12 -1.19 37.75
C GLY A 175 45.36 -1.46 38.59
N GLU A 176 45.22 -1.98 39.86
CA GLU A 176 46.30 -2.71 40.56
C GLU A 176 45.76 -4.00 41.17
#